data_29dd896888f8bd60419847b795aa1b30
#
_entry.id   29dd896888f8bd60419847b795aa1b30
#
_cell.length_a   1.000
_cell.length_b   1.000
_cell.length_c   1.000
_cell.angle_alpha   90.00
_cell.angle_beta   90.00
_cell.angle_gamma   90.00
#
_symmetry.space_group_name_H-M   'P 1'
#
loop_
_entity.id
_entity.type
_entity.pdbx_description
1 polymer ?
#
loop_
_entity_poly.entity_id
_entity_poly.type
_entity_poly.pdbx_seq_one_letter_code
_entity_poly.pdbx_strand_id
1 'polypeptide(L)' 'MDIIVKENSKEWELSALFVRLYRGLFLIVGNNNQLAKNWLRSSNRAFADQQPIAAIKSVQGLVHACEYVDAHRASV' A
#
# COMPACT_ATOMS: atom_id res chain seq x y z
N MET A 1 -20.80 -18.67 -5.32
CA MET A 1 -19.47 -18.18 -4.97
C MET A 1 -19.00 -17.10 -5.88
N ASP A 2 -18.97 -17.40 -7.17
CA ASP A 2 -18.48 -16.43 -8.13
C ASP A 2 -19.30 -15.16 -8.16
N ILE A 3 -20.59 -15.30 -7.87
CA ILE A 3 -21.48 -14.15 -7.85
C ILE A 3 -21.05 -13.16 -6.78
N ILE A 4 -20.69 -13.68 -5.62
CA ILE A 4 -20.26 -12.83 -4.51
C ILE A 4 -18.97 -12.10 -4.86
N VAL A 5 -18.03 -12.81 -5.48
CA VAL A 5 -16.79 -12.21 -5.91
C VAL A 5 -17.04 -11.10 -6.91
N LYS A 6 -17.98 -11.35 -7.82
CA LYS A 6 -18.31 -10.38 -8.85
C LYS A 6 -18.92 -9.12 -8.26
N GLU A 7 -19.82 -9.28 -7.29
CA GLU A 7 -20.47 -8.15 -6.66
C GLU A 7 -19.50 -7.32 -5.84
N ASN A 8 -18.52 -7.96 -5.25
CA ASN A 8 -17.55 -7.30 -4.38
C ASN A 8 -16.20 -7.13 -5.06
N SER A 9 -16.18 -7.08 -6.38
CA SER A 9 -14.92 -7.03 -7.11
C SER A 9 -14.08 -5.82 -6.73
N LYS A 10 -14.71 -4.66 -6.50
CA LYS A 10 -13.99 -3.47 -6.09
C LYS A 10 -13.32 -3.64 -4.74
N GLU A 11 -14.09 -4.14 -3.78
CA GLU A 11 -13.54 -4.38 -2.43
C GLU A 11 -12.46 -5.43 -2.47
N TRP A 12 -12.65 -6.46 -3.28
CA TRP A 12 -11.64 -7.50 -3.46
C TRP A 12 -10.35 -6.92 -4.04
N GLU A 13 -10.47 -6.07 -5.06
CA GLU A 13 -9.31 -5.46 -5.66
C GLU A 13 -8.58 -4.54 -4.69
N LEU A 14 -9.33 -3.78 -3.91
CA LEU A 14 -8.72 -2.90 -2.91
C LEU A 14 -8.01 -3.71 -1.84
N SER A 15 -8.62 -4.81 -1.41
CA SER A 15 -7.99 -5.69 -0.43
C SER A 15 -6.71 -6.29 -0.97
N ALA A 16 -6.72 -6.72 -2.22
CA ALA A 16 -5.54 -7.29 -2.85
C ALA A 16 -4.42 -6.26 -2.96
N LEU A 17 -4.75 -5.02 -3.31
CA LEU A 17 -3.77 -3.95 -3.37
C LEU A 17 -3.19 -3.64 -1.99
N PHE A 18 -4.04 -3.66 -0.98
CA PHE A 18 -3.61 -3.40 0.38
C PHE A 18 -2.62 -4.46 0.86
N VAL A 19 -2.95 -5.73 0.60
CA VAL A 19 -2.06 -6.83 0.95
C VAL A 19 -0.73 -6.72 0.21
N ARG A 20 -0.80 -6.37 -1.06
CA ARG A 20 0.40 -6.18 -1.87
C ARG A 20 1.27 -5.07 -1.32
N LEU A 21 0.65 -3.95 -0.95
CA LEU A 21 1.37 -2.83 -0.35
C LEU A 21 2.07 -3.25 0.93
N TYR A 22 1.33 -3.92 1.80
CA TYR A 22 1.85 -4.32 3.10
C TYR A 22 3.02 -5.29 2.96
N ARG A 23 2.88 -6.27 2.09
CA ARG A 23 3.95 -7.24 1.85
C ARG A 23 5.20 -6.57 1.31
N GLY A 24 5.02 -5.67 0.34
CA GLY A 24 6.15 -4.96 -0.23
C GLY A 24 6.84 -4.09 0.81
N LEU A 25 6.05 -3.40 1.62
CA LEU A 25 6.59 -2.55 2.66
C LEU A 25 7.38 -3.37 3.69
N PHE A 26 6.85 -4.53 4.09
CA PHE A 26 7.55 -5.41 5.02
C PHE A 26 8.91 -5.84 4.50
N LEU A 27 8.99 -6.13 3.21
CA LEU A 27 10.27 -6.51 2.62
C LEU A 27 11.27 -5.37 2.65
N ILE A 28 10.81 -4.15 2.45
CA ILE A 28 11.69 -2.99 2.48
C ILE A 28 12.22 -2.72 3.88
N VAL A 29 11.36 -2.86 4.89
CA VAL A 29 11.75 -2.55 6.27
C VAL A 29 12.26 -3.77 7.04
N GLY A 30 12.52 -4.88 6.35
CA GLY A 30 13.10 -6.06 6.98
C GLY A 30 12.19 -6.74 7.98
N ASN A 31 10.89 -6.80 7.70
CA ASN A 31 9.88 -7.43 8.56
C ASN A 31 9.73 -6.74 9.92
N ASN A 32 10.08 -5.47 9.98
CA ASN A 32 9.99 -4.71 11.23
C ASN A 32 8.66 -3.94 11.26
N ASN A 33 7.74 -4.38 12.10
CA ASN A 33 6.42 -3.75 12.24
C ASN A 33 6.51 -2.28 12.60
N GLN A 34 7.42 -1.94 13.50
CA GLN A 34 7.53 -0.56 13.95
C GLN A 34 7.98 0.36 12.83
N LEU A 35 8.93 -0.10 12.02
CA LEU A 35 9.38 0.69 10.88
C LEU A 35 8.29 0.85 9.84
N ALA A 36 7.50 -0.20 9.62
CA ALA A 36 6.37 -0.13 8.70
C ALA A 36 5.35 0.91 9.17
N LYS A 37 5.03 0.89 10.45
CA LYS A 37 4.10 1.86 11.02
C LYS A 37 4.65 3.28 10.94
N ASN A 38 5.93 3.44 11.21
CA ASN A 38 6.57 4.74 11.12
C ASN A 38 6.50 5.28 9.70
N TRP A 39 6.76 4.44 8.72
CA TRP A 39 6.68 4.85 7.33
C TRP A 39 5.27 5.32 6.97
N LEU A 40 4.27 4.57 7.40
CA LEU A 40 2.87 4.92 7.09
C LEU A 40 2.45 6.23 7.72
N ARG A 41 3.02 6.58 8.86
CA ARG A 41 2.62 7.76 9.62
C ARG A 41 3.52 8.97 9.42
N SER A 42 4.60 8.82 8.69
CA SER A 42 5.53 9.95 8.45
C SER A 42 5.19 10.64 7.16
N SER A 43 5.30 11.96 7.16
CA SER A 43 5.11 12.74 5.94
C SER A 43 6.10 12.27 4.88
N ASN A 44 5.65 12.18 3.65
CA ASN A 44 6.46 11.64 2.58
C ASN A 44 6.28 12.48 1.32
N ARG A 45 7.39 12.91 0.75
CA ARG A 45 7.36 13.72 -0.46
C ARG A 45 6.69 13.04 -1.63
N ALA A 46 6.86 11.74 -1.74
CA ALA A 46 6.23 10.97 -2.80
C ALA A 46 4.70 11.00 -2.70
N PHE A 47 4.17 11.43 -1.55
CA PHE A 47 2.75 11.52 -1.30
C PHE A 47 2.31 12.95 -1.04
N ALA A 48 2.95 13.90 -1.70
CA ALA A 48 2.64 15.32 -1.57
C ALA A 48 2.77 15.80 -0.12
N ASP A 49 3.78 15.32 0.57
CA ASP A 49 4.07 15.64 1.97
C ASP A 49 2.97 15.20 2.95
N GLN A 50 2.11 14.32 2.49
CA GLN A 50 1.11 13.69 3.37
C GLN A 50 1.65 12.38 3.91
N GLN A 51 1.01 11.91 4.96
CA GLN A 51 1.30 10.57 5.46
C GLN A 51 0.77 9.53 4.47
N PRO A 52 1.54 8.50 4.16
CA PRO A 52 1.05 7.45 3.27
C PRO A 52 -0.26 6.84 3.74
N ILE A 53 -0.45 6.71 5.06
CA ILE A 53 -1.69 6.15 5.59
C ILE A 53 -2.92 6.99 5.21
N ALA A 54 -2.75 8.29 5.05
CA ALA A 54 -3.84 9.14 4.58
C ALA A 54 -4.07 8.99 3.09
N ALA A 55 -2.98 8.83 2.33
CA ALA A 55 -3.06 8.70 0.88
C ALA A 55 -3.76 7.41 0.46
N ILE A 56 -3.54 6.32 1.18
CA ILE A 56 -4.10 5.02 0.79
C ILE A 56 -5.59 4.90 1.06
N LYS A 57 -6.21 5.94 1.59
CA LYS A 57 -7.67 5.95 1.74
C LYS A 57 -8.39 6.11 0.42
N SER A 58 -7.72 6.62 -0.60
CA SER A 58 -8.27 6.68 -1.94
C SER A 58 -7.68 5.57 -2.81
N VAL A 59 -8.42 5.16 -3.84
CA VAL A 59 -7.95 4.14 -4.76
C VAL A 59 -6.67 4.60 -5.45
N GLN A 60 -6.67 5.85 -5.90
CA GLN A 60 -5.50 6.41 -6.59
C GLN A 60 -4.29 6.43 -5.69
N GLY A 61 -4.47 6.83 -4.43
CA GLY A 61 -3.38 6.85 -3.48
C GLY A 61 -2.87 5.46 -3.16
N LEU A 62 -3.76 4.49 -3.06
CA LEU A 62 -3.37 3.11 -2.80
C LEU A 62 -2.56 2.55 -3.97
N VAL A 63 -2.99 2.79 -5.20
CA VAL A 63 -2.26 2.36 -6.37
C VAL A 63 -0.89 3.03 -6.41
N HIS A 64 -0.85 4.32 -6.14
CA HIS A 64 0.41 5.07 -6.10
C HIS A 64 1.37 4.48 -5.04
N ALA A 65 0.84 4.16 -3.88
CA ALA A 65 1.67 3.57 -2.82
C ALA A 65 2.23 2.21 -3.24
N CYS A 66 1.44 1.40 -3.90
CA CYS A 66 1.91 0.11 -4.40
C CYS A 66 3.03 0.29 -5.42
N GLU A 67 2.85 1.23 -6.33
CA GLU A 67 3.87 1.53 -7.34
C GLU A 67 5.16 2.03 -6.71
N TYR A 68 5.03 2.90 -5.72
CA TYR A 68 6.19 3.43 -5.01
C TYR A 68 6.96 2.31 -4.32
N VAL A 69 6.26 1.44 -3.62
CA VAL A 69 6.89 0.33 -2.91
C VAL A 69 7.52 -0.65 -3.88
N ASP A 70 6.84 -0.95 -4.98
CA ASP A 70 7.37 -1.85 -5.99
C ASP A 70 8.65 -1.29 -6.61
N ALA A 71 8.67 0.01 -6.87
CA ALA A 71 9.86 0.65 -7.42
C ALA A 71 11.03 0.57 -6.45
N HIS A 72 10.77 0.74 -5.16
CA HIS A 72 11.81 0.63 -4.15
C HIS A 72 12.36 -0.79 -4.06
N ARG A 73 11.49 -1.78 -4.16
CA ARG A 73 11.91 -3.17 -4.14
C ARG A 73 12.79 -3.50 -5.35
N ALA A 74 12.44 -2.94 -6.49
CA ALA A 74 13.21 -3.18 -7.71
C ALA A 74 14.60 -2.56 -7.63
N SER A 75 14.75 -1.50 -6.85
CA SER A 75 16.03 -0.81 -6.69
C SER A 75 16.97 -1.54 -5.73
N VAL A 76 16.41 -2.36 -4.89
CA VAL A 76 17.18 -3.11 -3.91
C VAL A 76 17.63 -4.42 -4.49
#